data_f34a0cebd22495aa2e8a11a8fc0aaae1
#
_entry.id   f34a0cebd22495aa2e8a11a8fc0aaae1
#
_cell.length_a   1.000
_cell.length_b   1.000
_cell.length_c   1.000
_cell.angle_alpha   90.00
_cell.angle_beta   90.00
_cell.angle_gamma   90.00
#
_symmetry.space_group_name_H-M   'P 1'
#
loop_
_entity.id
_entity.type
_entity.pdbx_description
1 polymer ?
#
loop_
_entity_poly.entity_id
_entity_poly.type
_entity_poly.pdbx_seq_one_letter_code
_entity_poly.pdbx_strand_id
1 'polypeptide(L)'
;MGALAIQHDAVNLGQGFPDEDGPESIRAEAGRATSDGRGNQYPPGIGVPPLRRAISAHKYGQYGLEYDSDTEVMVTCGATEGIAACVLGLTEPGDEVLLLEPFYDSYAATIAMAGGVRVPVPLTPGTFTVDEAALRAAITPRSRILMVNNPHNPTGHVLSEAERRVIATIAAEFDLIVISDEVYEHLTFDAPHRPLALEPELRDRTLTLSSAGKIFSLTGWKIGWVTGPADLVRAALGAKQWLTYTSAGPLQHAVAYGLEHEIGPDKFTGHLATSLRQRADHLNAGLVELGFDFYEPAAGYFTVVDTRSFLATGRWPGGATNAMELAFELPALAGIVAIPVAPLCDNEATGEHLLRFAFCKRYEVIDRALERLGAAVR
;
A
#
# COMPACT_ATOMS: atom_id res chain seq x y z
N MET A 1 -16.06 -9.27 -1.40
CA MET A 1 -16.55 -7.89 -1.71
C MET A 1 -16.62 -7.63 -3.23
N GLY A 2 -15.60 -7.90 -4.06
CA GLY A 2 -15.68 -7.67 -5.53
C GLY A 2 -16.81 -8.43 -6.22
N ALA A 3 -17.04 -9.70 -5.88
CA ALA A 3 -18.16 -10.49 -6.41
C ALA A 3 -19.54 -9.90 -6.03
N LEU A 4 -19.67 -9.42 -4.79
CA LEU A 4 -20.88 -8.74 -4.31
C LEU A 4 -21.13 -7.43 -5.06
N ALA A 5 -20.07 -6.68 -5.40
CA ALA A 5 -20.20 -5.46 -6.21
C ALA A 5 -20.83 -5.77 -7.57
N ILE A 6 -20.38 -6.84 -8.23
CA ILE A 6 -20.92 -7.27 -9.52
C ILE A 6 -22.36 -7.78 -9.37
N GLN A 7 -22.62 -8.63 -8.37
CA GLN A 7 -23.93 -9.24 -8.13
C GLN A 7 -25.02 -8.21 -7.90
N HIS A 8 -24.72 -7.11 -7.20
CA HIS A 8 -25.70 -6.08 -6.81
C HIS A 8 -25.60 -4.80 -7.63
N ASP A 9 -24.80 -4.76 -8.71
CA ASP A 9 -24.50 -3.52 -9.46
C ASP A 9 -24.11 -2.37 -8.50
N ALA A 10 -23.29 -2.71 -7.50
CA ALA A 10 -22.92 -1.81 -6.43
C ALA A 10 -21.72 -0.93 -6.81
N VAL A 11 -21.72 0.33 -6.37
CA VAL A 11 -20.59 1.22 -6.49
C VAL A 11 -19.44 0.71 -5.61
N ASN A 12 -18.31 0.37 -6.22
CA ASN A 12 -17.20 -0.24 -5.51
C ASN A 12 -16.24 0.80 -4.92
N LEU A 13 -16.42 1.17 -3.64
CA LEU A 13 -15.49 1.94 -2.84
C LEU A 13 -14.63 1.05 -1.92
N GLY A 14 -14.67 -0.26 -2.09
CA GLY A 14 -13.85 -1.19 -1.28
C GLY A 14 -12.44 -1.38 -1.82
N GLN A 15 -12.29 -1.47 -3.15
CA GLN A 15 -11.02 -1.79 -3.79
C GLN A 15 -10.24 -0.53 -4.19
N GLY A 16 -8.96 -0.48 -3.77
CA GLY A 16 -8.05 0.63 -3.99
C GLY A 16 -7.38 0.61 -5.37
N PHE A 17 -8.18 0.76 -6.42
CA PHE A 17 -7.67 1.05 -7.76
C PHE A 17 -8.39 2.29 -8.32
N PRO A 18 -7.65 3.23 -8.93
CA PRO A 18 -8.24 4.37 -9.62
C PRO A 18 -9.16 3.92 -10.77
N ASP A 19 -10.16 4.71 -11.09
CA ASP A 19 -11.02 4.57 -12.26
C ASP A 19 -10.65 5.56 -13.38
N GLU A 20 -9.45 6.08 -13.30
CA GLU A 20 -8.80 6.96 -14.28
C GLU A 20 -7.55 6.29 -14.82
N ASP A 21 -7.27 6.55 -16.08
CA ASP A 21 -6.02 6.12 -16.71
C ASP A 21 -4.84 6.95 -16.20
N GLY A 22 -3.68 6.32 -16.07
CA GLY A 22 -2.43 7.03 -15.80
C GLY A 22 -2.00 7.97 -16.94
N PRO A 23 -0.83 8.63 -16.82
CA PRO A 23 -0.36 9.62 -17.80
C PRO A 23 -0.34 9.09 -19.23
N GLU A 24 -0.88 9.88 -20.17
CA GLU A 24 -0.86 9.53 -21.59
C GLU A 24 0.57 9.37 -22.11
N SER A 25 1.51 10.19 -21.64
CA SER A 25 2.94 10.13 -21.98
C SER A 25 3.55 8.76 -21.69
N ILE A 26 3.25 8.18 -20.52
CA ILE A 26 3.72 6.85 -20.11
C ILE A 26 3.04 5.77 -20.97
N ARG A 27 1.74 5.87 -21.20
CA ARG A 27 0.98 4.91 -22.02
C ARG A 27 1.46 4.92 -23.49
N ALA A 28 1.75 6.11 -24.04
CA ALA A 28 2.32 6.26 -25.37
C ALA A 28 3.72 5.64 -25.47
N GLU A 29 4.56 5.78 -24.42
CA GLU A 29 5.89 5.17 -24.37
C GLU A 29 5.80 3.63 -24.33
N ALA A 30 4.84 3.06 -23.63
CA ALA A 30 4.59 1.62 -23.65
C ALA A 30 4.24 1.13 -25.08
N GLY A 31 3.41 1.89 -25.79
CA GLY A 31 3.08 1.63 -27.19
C GLY A 31 4.32 1.68 -28.09
N ARG A 32 5.17 2.69 -27.92
CA ARG A 32 6.45 2.81 -28.65
C ARG A 32 7.37 1.62 -28.35
N ALA A 33 7.59 1.32 -27.08
CA ALA A 33 8.47 0.22 -26.65
C ALA A 33 8.01 -1.15 -27.20
N THR A 34 6.71 -1.37 -27.28
CA THR A 34 6.14 -2.57 -27.91
C THR A 34 6.39 -2.60 -29.41
N SER A 35 6.20 -1.47 -30.10
CA SER A 35 6.29 -1.37 -31.57
C SER A 35 7.73 -1.43 -32.09
N ASP A 36 8.69 -0.84 -31.36
CA ASP A 36 10.11 -0.82 -31.75
C ASP A 36 10.89 -2.06 -31.26
N GLY A 37 10.22 -2.98 -30.56
CA GLY A 37 10.76 -4.25 -30.12
C GLY A 37 11.51 -4.22 -28.81
N ARG A 38 11.60 -3.07 -28.12
CA ARG A 38 12.24 -2.99 -26.80
C ARG A 38 11.48 -3.83 -25.77
N GLY A 39 12.14 -4.84 -25.22
CA GLY A 39 11.58 -5.69 -24.19
C GLY A 39 10.57 -6.75 -24.68
N ASN A 40 10.44 -6.99 -26.01
CA ASN A 40 9.60 -8.09 -26.54
C ASN A 40 10.21 -9.48 -26.31
N GLN A 41 11.48 -9.55 -25.98
CA GLN A 41 12.16 -10.77 -25.51
C GLN A 41 12.36 -10.68 -24.00
N TYR A 42 12.71 -11.80 -23.35
CA TYR A 42 12.94 -11.84 -21.90
C TYR A 42 13.95 -10.77 -21.47
N PRO A 43 13.56 -9.80 -20.67
CA PRO A 43 14.50 -8.89 -20.05
C PRO A 43 15.29 -9.60 -18.93
N PRO A 44 16.38 -9.01 -18.43
CA PRO A 44 17.09 -9.52 -17.27
C PRO A 44 16.15 -9.74 -16.06
N GLY A 45 16.33 -10.82 -15.32
CA GLY A 45 15.49 -11.16 -14.15
C GLY A 45 15.43 -10.07 -13.09
N ILE A 46 16.52 -9.32 -12.91
CA ILE A 46 16.60 -8.16 -12.00
C ILE A 46 15.89 -6.91 -12.56
N GLY A 47 15.53 -6.88 -13.84
CA GLY A 47 14.90 -5.75 -14.54
C GLY A 47 15.80 -5.09 -15.58
N VAL A 48 15.19 -4.34 -16.51
CA VAL A 48 15.94 -3.65 -17.58
C VAL A 48 16.80 -2.52 -16.99
N PRO A 49 18.05 -2.35 -17.50
CA PRO A 49 18.96 -1.32 -16.99
C PRO A 49 18.39 0.11 -17.01
N PRO A 50 17.63 0.55 -18.06
CA PRO A 50 17.01 1.89 -18.02
C PRO A 50 16.11 2.11 -16.80
N LEU A 51 15.25 1.14 -16.46
CA LEU A 51 14.35 1.28 -15.32
C LEU A 51 15.13 1.28 -13.99
N ARG A 52 16.11 0.39 -13.83
CA ARG A 52 16.90 0.33 -12.60
C ARG A 52 17.66 1.63 -12.35
N ARG A 53 18.26 2.23 -13.41
CA ARG A 53 18.89 3.57 -13.33
C ARG A 53 17.88 4.67 -12.99
N ALA A 54 16.69 4.64 -13.61
CA ALA A 54 15.65 5.63 -13.31
C ALA A 54 15.17 5.53 -11.86
N ILE A 55 15.04 4.31 -11.30
CA ILE A 55 14.71 4.09 -9.89
C ILE A 55 15.82 4.64 -8.98
N SER A 56 17.09 4.32 -9.26
CA SER A 56 18.23 4.84 -8.48
C SER A 56 18.27 6.38 -8.53
N ALA A 57 18.14 6.98 -9.70
CA ALA A 57 18.09 8.44 -9.88
C ALA A 57 16.89 9.07 -9.14
N HIS A 58 15.72 8.43 -9.19
CA HIS A 58 14.53 8.86 -8.45
C HIS A 58 14.76 8.85 -6.93
N LYS A 59 15.30 7.76 -6.36
CA LYS A 59 15.57 7.67 -4.92
C LYS A 59 16.62 8.71 -4.48
N TYR A 60 17.63 8.95 -5.30
CA TYR A 60 18.59 10.02 -5.03
C TYR A 60 17.95 11.41 -5.12
N GLY A 61 17.24 11.70 -6.21
CA GLY A 61 16.66 13.03 -6.46
C GLY A 61 15.57 13.41 -5.46
N GLN A 62 14.75 12.44 -5.01
CA GLN A 62 13.67 12.70 -4.07
C GLN A 62 14.11 12.68 -2.60
N TYR A 63 15.04 11.80 -2.26
CA TYR A 63 15.35 11.48 -0.87
C TYR A 63 16.84 11.56 -0.51
N GLY A 64 17.75 11.74 -1.47
CA GLY A 64 19.18 11.69 -1.24
C GLY A 64 19.71 10.27 -0.96
N LEU A 65 18.91 9.23 -1.25
CA LEU A 65 19.31 7.84 -1.07
C LEU A 65 20.02 7.32 -2.32
N GLU A 66 21.29 6.98 -2.16
CA GLU A 66 22.10 6.40 -3.23
C GLU A 66 21.96 4.87 -3.24
N TYR A 67 21.65 4.31 -4.42
CA TYR A 67 21.60 2.86 -4.66
C TYR A 67 22.36 2.54 -5.95
N ASP A 68 23.20 1.51 -5.91
CA ASP A 68 23.79 0.94 -7.13
C ASP A 68 22.68 0.25 -7.94
N SER A 69 22.43 0.79 -9.14
CA SER A 69 21.39 0.28 -10.03
C SER A 69 21.60 -1.17 -10.47
N ASP A 70 22.81 -1.71 -10.36
CA ASP A 70 23.13 -3.07 -10.81
C ASP A 70 23.01 -4.12 -9.72
N THR A 71 23.11 -3.75 -8.46
CA THR A 71 23.14 -4.68 -7.32
C THR A 71 22.08 -4.38 -6.24
N GLU A 72 21.61 -3.13 -6.12
CA GLU A 72 20.73 -2.68 -5.04
C GLU A 72 19.31 -2.31 -5.49
N VAL A 73 18.97 -2.58 -6.77
CA VAL A 73 17.65 -2.30 -7.36
C VAL A 73 17.14 -3.55 -8.10
N MET A 74 15.98 -4.05 -7.70
CA MET A 74 15.30 -5.20 -8.33
C MET A 74 13.90 -4.80 -8.78
N VAL A 75 13.58 -4.99 -10.06
CA VAL A 75 12.23 -4.78 -10.63
C VAL A 75 11.36 -6.03 -10.40
N THR A 76 10.10 -5.82 -10.07
CA THR A 76 9.14 -6.88 -9.73
C THR A 76 7.82 -6.73 -10.48
N CYS A 77 7.01 -7.81 -10.54
CA CYS A 77 5.63 -7.77 -11.04
C CYS A 77 4.70 -7.12 -10.01
N GLY A 78 4.87 -5.81 -9.81
CA GLY A 78 4.23 -5.02 -8.76
C GLY A 78 4.83 -5.29 -7.38
N ALA A 79 4.42 -4.49 -6.40
CA ALA A 79 4.89 -4.63 -5.01
C ALA A 79 4.53 -5.99 -4.40
N THR A 80 3.40 -6.58 -4.79
CA THR A 80 2.97 -7.90 -4.28
C THR A 80 4.03 -8.98 -4.52
N GLU A 81 4.65 -9.04 -5.72
CA GLU A 81 5.77 -9.94 -5.95
C GLU A 81 7.00 -9.51 -5.15
N GLY A 82 7.26 -8.20 -5.04
CA GLY A 82 8.37 -7.69 -4.22
C GLY A 82 8.26 -8.15 -2.77
N ILE A 83 7.08 -8.05 -2.17
CA ILE A 83 6.78 -8.57 -0.82
C ILE A 83 7.06 -10.06 -0.75
N ALA A 84 6.50 -10.85 -1.68
CA ALA A 84 6.68 -12.30 -1.71
C ALA A 84 8.16 -12.69 -1.86
N ALA A 85 8.89 -12.02 -2.75
CA ALA A 85 10.31 -12.28 -2.98
C ALA A 85 11.17 -11.96 -1.74
N CYS A 86 10.89 -10.83 -1.08
CA CYS A 86 11.60 -10.46 0.15
C CYS A 86 11.32 -11.45 1.29
N VAL A 87 10.05 -11.76 1.54
CA VAL A 87 9.69 -12.69 2.62
C VAL A 87 10.23 -14.10 2.35
N LEU A 88 10.00 -14.65 1.14
CA LEU A 88 10.49 -15.99 0.78
C LEU A 88 12.03 -16.09 0.73
N GLY A 89 12.71 -15.00 0.37
CA GLY A 89 14.17 -14.98 0.27
C GLY A 89 14.90 -14.76 1.60
N LEU A 90 14.19 -14.27 2.63
CA LEU A 90 14.81 -13.84 3.90
C LEU A 90 14.25 -14.57 5.13
N THR A 91 13.24 -15.43 4.98
CA THR A 91 12.59 -16.14 6.08
C THR A 91 12.90 -17.63 6.01
N GLU A 92 13.37 -18.20 7.10
CA GLU A 92 13.48 -19.65 7.30
C GLU A 92 12.20 -20.17 8.01
N PRO A 93 11.84 -21.45 7.84
CA PRO A 93 10.70 -22.03 8.55
C PRO A 93 10.80 -21.85 10.07
N GLY A 94 9.80 -21.18 10.66
CA GLY A 94 9.74 -20.89 12.09
C GLY A 94 10.29 -19.54 12.50
N ASP A 95 10.90 -18.78 11.58
CA ASP A 95 11.24 -17.36 11.82
C ASP A 95 9.97 -16.53 12.05
N GLU A 96 10.06 -15.59 12.95
CA GLU A 96 8.97 -14.68 13.25
C GLU A 96 9.08 -13.40 12.44
N VAL A 97 7.96 -13.01 11.84
CA VAL A 97 7.78 -11.76 11.10
C VAL A 97 6.78 -10.89 11.84
N LEU A 98 7.26 -9.77 12.40
CA LEU A 98 6.41 -8.80 13.06
C LEU A 98 5.64 -7.98 12.02
N LEU A 99 4.32 -7.83 12.22
CA LEU A 99 3.43 -7.04 11.38
C LEU A 99 2.72 -5.98 12.20
N LEU A 100 2.82 -4.73 11.78
CA LEU A 100 1.97 -3.66 12.33
C LEU A 100 0.53 -3.86 11.83
N GLU A 101 -0.45 -4.03 12.75
CA GLU A 101 -1.85 -4.25 12.37
C GLU A 101 -2.75 -3.03 12.65
N PRO A 102 -3.75 -2.77 11.79
CA PRO A 102 -4.18 -3.61 10.66
C PRO A 102 -3.14 -3.66 9.53
N PHE A 103 -3.06 -4.76 8.79
CA PHE A 103 -2.06 -4.97 7.73
C PHE A 103 -2.69 -5.33 6.38
N TYR A 104 -1.94 -5.17 5.31
CA TYR A 104 -2.35 -5.64 3.98
C TYR A 104 -2.31 -7.18 3.94
N ASP A 105 -3.40 -7.82 3.52
CA ASP A 105 -3.63 -9.27 3.56
C ASP A 105 -2.54 -10.10 2.86
N SER A 106 -1.89 -9.55 1.84
CA SER A 106 -0.78 -10.20 1.14
C SER A 106 0.40 -10.53 2.06
N TYR A 107 0.63 -9.75 3.13
CA TYR A 107 1.74 -9.99 4.05
C TYR A 107 1.53 -11.31 4.79
N ALA A 108 0.36 -11.50 5.38
CA ALA A 108 -0.01 -12.72 6.09
C ALA A 108 0.11 -13.97 5.19
N ALA A 109 -0.38 -13.87 3.95
CA ALA A 109 -0.32 -14.96 2.99
C ALA A 109 1.13 -15.33 2.63
N THR A 110 2.00 -14.35 2.38
CA THR A 110 3.39 -14.60 2.01
C THR A 110 4.22 -15.15 3.15
N ILE A 111 4.00 -14.71 4.39
CA ILE A 111 4.64 -15.26 5.58
C ILE A 111 4.29 -16.75 5.73
N ALA A 112 3.00 -17.08 5.59
CA ALA A 112 2.56 -18.48 5.64
C ALA A 112 3.18 -19.33 4.52
N MET A 113 3.31 -18.80 3.30
CA MET A 113 3.98 -19.48 2.17
C MET A 113 5.45 -19.72 2.44
N ALA A 114 6.15 -18.86 3.17
CA ALA A 114 7.53 -19.00 3.57
C ALA A 114 7.73 -19.99 4.74
N GLY A 115 6.67 -20.46 5.39
CA GLY A 115 6.74 -21.24 6.62
C GLY A 115 7.10 -20.41 7.85
N GLY A 116 7.06 -19.09 7.75
CA GLY A 116 7.28 -18.15 8.84
C GLY A 116 6.09 -18.06 9.80
N VAL A 117 6.32 -17.50 10.96
CA VAL A 117 5.32 -17.25 11.99
C VAL A 117 4.99 -15.75 12.01
N ARG A 118 3.72 -15.42 11.74
CA ARG A 118 3.23 -14.04 11.83
C ARG A 118 3.08 -13.62 13.29
N VAL A 119 3.64 -12.47 13.65
CA VAL A 119 3.53 -11.87 14.98
C VAL A 119 2.88 -10.48 14.85
N PRO A 120 1.57 -10.35 15.13
CA PRO A 120 0.88 -9.08 15.01
C PRO A 120 1.30 -8.10 16.11
N VAL A 121 1.48 -6.84 15.74
CA VAL A 121 1.75 -5.72 16.66
C VAL A 121 0.68 -4.66 16.42
N PRO A 122 -0.28 -4.48 17.33
CA PRO A 122 -1.34 -3.53 17.11
C PRO A 122 -0.82 -2.09 17.12
N LEU A 123 -1.24 -1.30 16.14
CA LEU A 123 -1.13 0.15 16.20
C LEU A 123 -2.07 0.71 17.26
N THR A 124 -1.72 1.87 17.82
CA THR A 124 -2.54 2.51 18.86
C THR A 124 -3.94 2.81 18.31
N PRO A 125 -5.01 2.32 18.93
CA PRO A 125 -6.37 2.58 18.47
C PRO A 125 -6.68 4.07 18.35
N GLY A 126 -7.30 4.47 17.25
CA GLY A 126 -7.74 5.85 17.00
C GLY A 126 -6.68 6.76 16.42
N THR A 127 -5.40 6.62 16.76
CA THR A 127 -4.29 7.39 16.17
C THR A 127 -3.53 6.59 15.13
N PHE A 128 -3.57 5.27 15.19
CA PHE A 128 -2.82 4.33 14.36
C PHE A 128 -1.30 4.55 14.41
N THR A 129 -0.81 5.08 15.53
CA THR A 129 0.62 5.29 15.77
C THR A 129 1.29 4.01 16.26
N VAL A 130 2.59 3.90 16.02
CA VAL A 130 3.41 2.78 16.51
C VAL A 130 3.54 2.86 18.03
N ASP A 131 3.13 1.79 18.71
CA ASP A 131 3.34 1.62 20.15
C ASP A 131 4.68 0.92 20.40
N GLU A 132 5.66 1.67 20.94
CA GLU A 132 6.99 1.14 21.26
C GLU A 132 6.94 -0.03 22.23
N ALA A 133 6.09 0.07 23.27
CA ALA A 133 6.00 -0.97 24.28
C ALA A 133 5.40 -2.26 23.70
N ALA A 134 4.37 -2.15 22.89
CA ALA A 134 3.76 -3.29 22.19
C ALA A 134 4.76 -3.94 21.22
N LEU A 135 5.49 -3.12 20.42
CA LEU A 135 6.49 -3.63 19.49
C LEU A 135 7.61 -4.37 20.20
N ARG A 136 8.16 -3.82 21.31
CA ARG A 136 9.18 -4.48 22.12
C ARG A 136 8.69 -5.77 22.74
N ALA A 137 7.46 -5.79 23.25
CA ALA A 137 6.88 -6.97 23.89
C ALA A 137 6.63 -8.13 22.91
N ALA A 138 6.47 -7.83 21.63
CA ALA A 138 6.26 -8.84 20.59
C ALA A 138 7.55 -9.54 20.11
N ILE A 139 8.72 -9.01 20.47
CA ILE A 139 10.01 -9.53 19.99
C ILE A 139 10.45 -10.73 20.81
N THR A 140 10.88 -11.78 20.11
CA THR A 140 11.47 -12.99 20.68
C THR A 140 12.82 -13.30 20.00
N PRO A 141 13.58 -14.28 20.49
CA PRO A 141 14.82 -14.71 19.79
C PRO A 141 14.62 -15.29 18.37
N ARG A 142 13.38 -15.53 17.96
CA ARG A 142 13.05 -15.97 16.60
C ARG A 142 12.61 -14.82 15.68
N SER A 143 12.45 -13.62 16.21
CA SER A 143 12.07 -12.45 15.43
C SER A 143 13.17 -12.10 14.43
N ARG A 144 12.82 -12.11 13.14
CA ARG A 144 13.76 -11.92 12.03
C ARG A 144 13.45 -10.66 11.23
N ILE A 145 12.19 -10.41 10.98
CA ILE A 145 11.73 -9.36 10.07
C ILE A 145 10.71 -8.48 10.77
N LEU A 146 10.79 -7.17 10.55
CA LEU A 146 9.72 -6.22 10.84
C LEU A 146 9.18 -5.69 9.50
N MET A 147 7.89 -5.95 9.23
CA MET A 147 7.21 -5.39 8.07
C MET A 147 6.48 -4.11 8.45
N VAL A 148 6.74 -3.05 7.68
CA VAL A 148 6.15 -1.72 7.87
C VAL A 148 5.54 -1.27 6.55
N ASN A 149 4.33 -0.70 6.60
CA ASN A 149 3.72 -0.02 5.47
C ASN A 149 3.61 1.48 5.77
N ASN A 150 4.29 2.31 4.97
CA ASN A 150 4.33 3.76 5.17
C ASN A 150 4.39 4.50 3.83
N PRO A 151 3.39 5.31 3.47
CA PRO A 151 2.12 5.55 4.16
C PRO A 151 1.25 4.28 4.31
N HIS A 152 0.46 4.24 5.37
CA HIS A 152 -0.18 3.02 5.86
C HIS A 152 -1.52 2.73 5.19
N ASN A 153 -1.71 1.53 4.67
CA ASN A 153 -2.99 0.97 4.27
C ASN A 153 -3.49 0.02 5.38
N PRO A 154 -4.65 0.25 6.00
CA PRO A 154 -5.79 1.02 5.46
C PRO A 154 -5.94 2.45 5.94
N THR A 155 -5.16 2.93 6.90
CA THR A 155 -5.50 4.09 7.74
C THR A 155 -5.11 5.45 7.13
N GLY A 156 -4.22 5.46 6.14
CA GLY A 156 -3.65 6.70 5.60
C GLY A 156 -2.65 7.38 6.55
N HIS A 157 -2.29 6.73 7.68
CA HIS A 157 -1.28 7.25 8.60
C HIS A 157 0.09 7.33 7.94
N VAL A 158 0.83 8.40 8.22
CA VAL A 158 2.22 8.61 7.81
C VAL A 158 3.09 8.66 9.05
N LEU A 159 4.11 7.81 9.11
CA LEU A 159 4.99 7.72 10.28
C LEU A 159 5.65 9.07 10.61
N SER A 160 5.46 9.53 11.81
CA SER A 160 6.17 10.67 12.38
C SER A 160 7.67 10.39 12.53
N GLU A 161 8.47 11.43 12.76
CA GLU A 161 9.91 11.27 13.07
C GLU A 161 10.12 10.39 14.30
N ALA A 162 9.30 10.58 15.35
CA ALA A 162 9.39 9.79 16.57
C ALA A 162 9.15 8.30 16.32
N GLU A 163 8.13 7.96 15.53
CA GLU A 163 7.83 6.57 15.19
C GLU A 163 8.93 5.94 14.34
N ARG A 164 9.47 6.67 13.35
CA ARG A 164 10.60 6.17 12.55
C ARG A 164 11.82 5.88 13.42
N ARG A 165 12.12 6.75 14.41
CA ARG A 165 13.21 6.53 15.36
C ARG A 165 12.96 5.33 16.28
N VAL A 166 11.72 5.10 16.73
CA VAL A 166 11.36 3.90 17.49
C VAL A 166 11.63 2.65 16.67
N ILE A 167 11.16 2.61 15.43
CA ILE A 167 11.38 1.49 14.51
C ILE A 167 12.89 1.28 14.29
N ALA A 168 13.65 2.34 14.03
CA ALA A 168 15.08 2.28 13.78
C ALA A 168 15.86 1.74 15.00
N THR A 169 15.56 2.27 16.16
CA THR A 169 16.19 1.84 17.42
C THR A 169 15.93 0.37 17.69
N ILE A 170 14.69 -0.06 17.59
CA ILE A 170 14.29 -1.45 17.86
C ILE A 170 14.89 -2.40 16.81
N ALA A 171 14.83 -2.06 15.54
CA ALA A 171 15.40 -2.90 14.49
C ALA A 171 16.92 -3.07 14.63
N ALA A 172 17.62 -2.02 15.05
CA ALA A 172 19.06 -2.10 15.34
C ALA A 172 19.38 -2.91 16.60
N GLU A 173 18.62 -2.70 17.67
CA GLU A 173 18.82 -3.39 18.96
C GLU A 173 18.62 -4.92 18.84
N PHE A 174 17.65 -5.35 18.05
CA PHE A 174 17.28 -6.75 17.91
C PHE A 174 17.72 -7.39 16.59
N ASP A 175 18.57 -6.70 15.82
CA ASP A 175 19.11 -7.15 14.52
C ASP A 175 18.02 -7.59 13.53
N LEU A 176 16.91 -6.83 13.47
CA LEU A 176 15.81 -7.11 12.56
C LEU A 176 16.10 -6.56 11.16
N ILE A 177 15.72 -7.32 10.13
CA ILE A 177 15.57 -6.83 8.77
C ILE A 177 14.24 -6.08 8.68
N VAL A 178 14.22 -4.92 8.02
CA VAL A 178 13.00 -4.15 7.79
C VAL A 178 12.57 -4.32 6.34
N ILE A 179 11.32 -4.73 6.13
CA ILE A 179 10.67 -4.68 4.82
C ILE A 179 9.69 -3.52 4.86
N SER A 180 10.02 -2.43 4.15
CA SER A 180 9.23 -1.19 4.12
C SER A 180 8.43 -1.11 2.83
N ASP A 181 7.12 -1.32 2.92
CA ASP A 181 6.19 -1.12 1.80
C ASP A 181 5.82 0.37 1.72
N GLU A 182 6.45 1.06 0.76
CA GLU A 182 6.31 2.51 0.56
C GLU A 182 5.58 2.84 -0.76
N VAL A 183 4.66 1.98 -1.21
CA VAL A 183 3.94 2.15 -2.48
C VAL A 183 3.17 3.47 -2.60
N TYR A 184 2.83 4.12 -1.50
CA TYR A 184 2.14 5.41 -1.45
C TYR A 184 3.09 6.61 -1.27
N GLU A 185 4.40 6.45 -1.48
CA GLU A 185 5.44 7.47 -1.26
C GLU A 185 5.17 8.83 -1.93
N HIS A 186 4.46 8.87 -3.06
CA HIS A 186 4.05 10.09 -3.76
C HIS A 186 2.61 10.52 -3.50
N LEU A 187 1.90 9.86 -2.60
CA LEU A 187 0.49 10.10 -2.34
C LEU A 187 0.26 10.64 -0.92
N THR A 188 1.22 11.40 -0.40
CA THR A 188 1.09 12.15 0.86
C THR A 188 0.47 13.53 0.58
N PHE A 189 -0.29 14.07 1.54
CA PHE A 189 -1.07 15.28 1.34
C PHE A 189 -0.41 16.52 1.94
N ASP A 190 -0.11 16.49 3.23
CA ASP A 190 0.32 17.68 3.98
C ASP A 190 1.83 17.74 4.23
N ALA A 191 2.50 16.62 4.18
CA ALA A 191 3.94 16.52 4.40
C ALA A 191 4.58 15.54 3.42
N PRO A 192 5.83 15.78 2.99
CA PRO A 192 6.53 14.87 2.10
C PRO A 192 6.81 13.53 2.80
N HIS A 193 6.71 12.45 2.04
CA HIS A 193 7.13 11.14 2.50
C HIS A 193 8.60 11.11 2.91
N ARG A 194 8.90 10.36 3.94
CA ARG A 194 10.28 10.11 4.40
C ARG A 194 10.51 8.59 4.50
N PRO A 195 11.28 8.01 3.57
CA PRO A 195 11.63 6.59 3.60
C PRO A 195 12.31 6.17 4.91
N LEU A 196 11.99 4.97 5.38
CA LEU A 196 12.64 4.41 6.57
C LEU A 196 14.16 4.24 6.39
N ALA A 197 14.62 3.96 5.18
CA ALA A 197 16.05 3.83 4.85
C ALA A 197 16.86 5.14 5.03
N LEU A 198 16.21 6.28 5.35
CA LEU A 198 16.87 7.52 5.74
C LEU A 198 17.36 7.52 7.19
N GLU A 199 16.81 6.67 8.04
CA GLU A 199 17.31 6.50 9.40
C GLU A 199 18.65 5.75 9.32
N PRO A 200 19.74 6.26 9.89
CA PRO A 200 21.08 5.68 9.72
C PRO A 200 21.16 4.19 10.11
N GLU A 201 20.46 3.82 11.18
CA GLU A 201 20.42 2.46 11.70
C GLU A 201 19.70 1.48 10.75
N LEU A 202 18.85 2.00 9.87
CA LEU A 202 18.06 1.22 8.93
C LEU A 202 18.67 1.09 7.54
N ARG A 203 19.67 1.93 7.20
CA ARG A 203 20.23 1.99 5.84
C ARG A 203 20.71 0.64 5.33
N ASP A 204 21.38 -0.15 6.16
CA ASP A 204 21.99 -1.42 5.79
C ASP A 204 21.15 -2.64 6.14
N ARG A 205 19.86 -2.44 6.52
CA ARG A 205 18.96 -3.53 6.89
C ARG A 205 17.54 -3.37 6.35
N THR A 206 17.29 -2.40 5.46
CA THR A 206 15.94 -2.14 4.92
C THR A 206 15.85 -2.47 3.45
N LEU A 207 14.85 -3.28 3.10
CA LEU A 207 14.33 -3.40 1.74
C LEU A 207 13.10 -2.52 1.58
N THR A 208 13.19 -1.52 0.71
CA THR A 208 12.09 -0.59 0.42
C THR A 208 11.39 -1.01 -0.87
N LEU A 209 10.07 -1.19 -0.80
CA LEU A 209 9.22 -1.51 -1.94
C LEU A 209 8.47 -0.29 -2.45
N SER A 210 8.29 -0.20 -3.76
CA SER A 210 7.44 0.80 -4.38
C SER A 210 6.74 0.26 -5.62
N SER A 211 5.80 1.04 -6.21
CA SER A 211 4.97 0.57 -7.31
C SER A 211 4.54 1.68 -8.26
N ALA A 212 4.87 1.52 -9.53
CA ALA A 212 4.37 2.37 -10.61
C ALA A 212 2.83 2.39 -10.66
N GLY A 213 2.19 1.28 -10.26
CA GLY A 213 0.73 1.17 -10.19
C GLY A 213 0.09 2.18 -9.25
N LYS A 214 0.78 2.57 -8.17
CA LYS A 214 0.32 3.57 -7.23
C LYS A 214 0.78 4.98 -7.63
N ILE A 215 2.05 5.11 -7.97
CA ILE A 215 2.65 6.41 -8.35
C ILE A 215 1.96 7.02 -9.57
N PHE A 216 1.61 6.19 -10.58
CA PHE A 216 1.09 6.65 -11.86
C PHE A 216 -0.34 6.19 -12.17
N SER A 217 -1.10 5.69 -11.19
CA SER A 217 -2.46 5.14 -11.41
C SER A 217 -2.52 4.04 -12.47
N LEU A 218 -1.46 3.23 -12.59
CA LEU A 218 -1.30 2.15 -13.58
C LEU A 218 -1.31 0.77 -12.89
N THR A 219 -2.29 0.54 -12.01
CA THR A 219 -2.35 -0.64 -11.12
C THR A 219 -2.34 -1.98 -11.85
N GLY A 220 -2.94 -2.04 -13.05
CA GLY A 220 -2.98 -3.21 -13.91
C GLY A 220 -1.64 -3.57 -14.58
N TRP A 221 -0.69 -2.64 -14.63
CA TRP A 221 0.60 -2.87 -15.31
C TRP A 221 1.54 -3.78 -14.52
N LYS A 222 1.34 -3.87 -13.23
CA LYS A 222 2.13 -4.74 -12.36
C LYS A 222 3.65 -4.53 -12.48
N ILE A 223 4.09 -3.27 -12.49
CA ILE A 223 5.50 -2.90 -12.36
C ILE A 223 5.73 -2.29 -10.98
N GLY A 224 6.61 -2.91 -10.22
CA GLY A 224 7.10 -2.45 -8.93
C GLY A 224 8.61 -2.69 -8.83
N TRP A 225 9.18 -2.34 -7.70
CA TRP A 225 10.61 -2.55 -7.43
C TRP A 225 10.90 -2.65 -5.95
N VAL A 226 12.07 -3.20 -5.67
CA VAL A 226 12.70 -3.25 -4.36
C VAL A 226 14.05 -2.57 -4.44
N THR A 227 14.36 -1.71 -3.45
CA THR A 227 15.69 -1.11 -3.27
C THR A 227 16.21 -1.42 -1.88
N GLY A 228 17.50 -1.64 -1.73
CA GLY A 228 18.13 -1.90 -0.44
C GLY A 228 19.54 -2.48 -0.58
N PRO A 229 20.16 -2.94 0.52
CA PRO A 229 21.49 -3.55 0.51
C PRO A 229 21.60 -4.72 -0.48
N ALA A 230 22.72 -4.77 -1.19
CA ALA A 230 22.95 -5.70 -2.29
C ALA A 230 22.80 -7.19 -1.90
N ASP A 231 23.16 -7.57 -0.69
CA ASP A 231 23.02 -8.93 -0.16
C ASP A 231 21.54 -9.30 0.08
N LEU A 232 20.75 -8.39 0.64
CA LEU A 232 19.31 -8.58 0.85
C LEU A 232 18.56 -8.61 -0.49
N VAL A 233 18.90 -7.68 -1.42
CA VAL A 233 18.32 -7.67 -2.78
C VAL A 233 18.66 -8.98 -3.50
N ARG A 234 19.88 -9.50 -3.37
CA ARG A 234 20.28 -10.78 -3.97
C ARG A 234 19.51 -11.96 -3.38
N ALA A 235 19.25 -11.99 -2.08
CA ALA A 235 18.44 -13.02 -1.44
C ALA A 235 16.99 -12.99 -1.98
N ALA A 236 16.38 -11.82 -2.03
CA ALA A 236 15.04 -11.64 -2.62
C ALA A 236 14.99 -12.02 -4.11
N LEU A 237 16.03 -11.67 -4.90
CA LEU A 237 16.13 -12.05 -6.31
C LEU A 237 16.19 -13.56 -6.50
N GLY A 238 16.82 -14.29 -5.57
CA GLY A 238 16.85 -15.75 -5.57
C GLY A 238 15.45 -16.36 -5.52
N ALA A 239 14.56 -15.81 -4.68
CA ALA A 239 13.16 -16.24 -4.62
C ALA A 239 12.36 -15.76 -5.85
N LYS A 240 12.52 -14.48 -6.25
CA LYS A 240 11.84 -13.91 -7.42
C LYS A 240 12.06 -14.71 -8.70
N GLN A 241 13.25 -15.21 -8.91
CA GLN A 241 13.59 -16.00 -10.11
C GLN A 241 12.63 -17.17 -10.36
N TRP A 242 12.04 -17.73 -9.29
CA TRP A 242 11.13 -18.86 -9.35
C TRP A 242 9.65 -18.49 -9.22
N LEU A 243 9.34 -17.21 -8.98
CA LEU A 243 7.96 -16.69 -8.97
C LEU A 243 7.51 -16.35 -10.39
N THR A 244 8.13 -15.33 -10.99
CA THR A 244 7.78 -14.85 -12.34
C THR A 244 8.95 -14.78 -13.29
N TYR A 245 10.18 -15.01 -12.82
CA TYR A 245 11.44 -14.81 -13.53
C TYR A 245 11.69 -13.32 -13.85
N THR A 246 10.84 -12.72 -14.64
CA THR A 246 10.97 -11.30 -15.07
C THR A 246 9.62 -10.62 -15.21
N SER A 247 9.60 -9.29 -15.24
CA SER A 247 8.41 -8.48 -15.45
C SER A 247 8.26 -8.09 -16.94
N ALA A 248 7.07 -7.59 -17.34
CA ALA A 248 6.76 -7.18 -18.71
C ALA A 248 7.76 -6.13 -19.26
N GLY A 249 8.55 -6.50 -20.25
CA GLY A 249 9.66 -5.68 -20.78
C GLY A 249 9.25 -4.31 -21.28
N PRO A 250 8.28 -4.18 -22.21
CA PRO A 250 7.88 -2.88 -22.74
C PRO A 250 7.38 -1.91 -21.65
N LEU A 251 6.65 -2.42 -20.66
CA LEU A 251 6.13 -1.61 -19.56
C LEU A 251 7.24 -1.09 -18.63
N GLN A 252 8.34 -1.82 -18.51
CA GLN A 252 9.49 -1.36 -17.74
C GLN A 252 10.13 -0.12 -18.38
N HIS A 253 10.23 -0.05 -19.71
CA HIS A 253 10.72 1.12 -20.42
C HIS A 253 9.80 2.33 -20.24
N ALA A 254 8.50 2.11 -20.28
CA ALA A 254 7.52 3.16 -20.05
C ALA A 254 7.55 3.71 -18.62
N VAL A 255 7.74 2.84 -17.63
CA VAL A 255 7.86 3.27 -16.22
C VAL A 255 9.17 4.03 -15.98
N ALA A 256 10.28 3.64 -16.64
CA ALA A 256 11.52 4.42 -16.61
C ALA A 256 11.28 5.86 -17.08
N TYR A 257 10.62 6.01 -18.23
CA TYR A 257 10.21 7.32 -18.75
C TYR A 257 9.34 8.10 -17.75
N GLY A 258 8.38 7.43 -17.11
CA GLY A 258 7.51 8.04 -16.09
C GLY A 258 8.29 8.58 -14.89
N LEU A 259 9.25 7.83 -14.36
CA LEU A 259 10.10 8.27 -13.25
C LEU A 259 10.98 9.48 -13.63
N GLU A 260 11.38 9.60 -14.88
CA GLU A 260 12.20 10.72 -15.38
C GLU A 260 11.39 12.00 -15.64
N HIS A 261 10.08 11.90 -15.96
CA HIS A 261 9.34 13.02 -16.54
C HIS A 261 8.05 13.41 -15.79
N GLU A 262 7.46 12.48 -15.00
CA GLU A 262 6.14 12.65 -14.40
C GLU A 262 6.17 12.77 -12.85
N ILE A 263 7.36 12.89 -12.27
CA ILE A 263 7.56 13.09 -10.83
C ILE A 263 7.79 14.56 -10.52
N GLY A 264 7.04 15.12 -9.61
CA GLY A 264 7.22 16.48 -9.12
C GLY A 264 5.91 17.20 -8.81
N PRO A 265 5.96 18.39 -8.18
CA PRO A 265 4.77 19.13 -7.76
C PRO A 265 3.90 19.60 -8.94
N ASP A 266 4.53 20.00 -10.06
CA ASP A 266 3.84 20.44 -11.28
C ASP A 266 3.74 19.32 -12.33
N LYS A 267 3.89 18.07 -11.90
CA LYS A 267 3.82 16.87 -12.71
C LYS A 267 2.65 16.01 -12.28
N PHE A 268 2.49 14.86 -12.95
CA PHE A 268 1.38 13.95 -12.65
C PHE A 268 1.27 13.60 -11.17
N THR A 269 2.39 13.29 -10.49
CA THR A 269 2.36 12.89 -9.09
C THR A 269 1.88 13.99 -8.14
N GLY A 270 2.27 15.23 -8.34
CA GLY A 270 1.79 16.36 -7.54
C GLY A 270 0.30 16.67 -7.77
N HIS A 271 -0.13 16.63 -9.03
CA HIS A 271 -1.54 16.79 -9.37
C HIS A 271 -2.40 15.65 -8.80
N LEU A 272 -1.91 14.40 -8.86
CA LEU A 272 -2.59 13.24 -8.30
C LEU A 272 -2.75 13.37 -6.79
N ALA A 273 -1.68 13.72 -6.05
CA ALA A 273 -1.74 13.89 -4.60
C ALA A 273 -2.76 14.97 -4.20
N THR A 274 -2.74 16.12 -4.88
CA THR A 274 -3.71 17.21 -4.66
C THR A 274 -5.15 16.75 -4.92
N SER A 275 -5.37 16.05 -6.04
CA SER A 275 -6.69 15.52 -6.39
C SER A 275 -7.21 14.49 -5.39
N LEU A 276 -6.31 13.59 -4.91
CA LEU A 276 -6.67 12.59 -3.91
C LEU A 276 -7.05 13.23 -2.58
N ARG A 277 -6.32 14.26 -2.13
CA ARG A 277 -6.70 15.02 -0.93
C ARG A 277 -8.11 15.59 -1.05
N GLN A 278 -8.40 16.26 -2.16
CA GLN A 278 -9.73 16.86 -2.39
C GLN A 278 -10.85 15.80 -2.43
N ARG A 279 -10.58 14.61 -3.02
CA ARG A 279 -11.53 13.50 -3.05
C ARG A 279 -11.73 12.87 -1.67
N ALA A 280 -10.67 12.79 -0.85
CA ALA A 280 -10.77 12.35 0.54
C ALA A 280 -11.67 13.29 1.33
N ASP A 281 -11.43 14.61 1.25
CA ASP A 281 -12.22 15.64 1.92
C ASP A 281 -13.70 15.56 1.51
N HIS A 282 -13.95 15.40 0.21
CA HIS A 282 -15.30 15.30 -0.34
C HIS A 282 -16.05 14.05 0.16
N LEU A 283 -15.41 12.88 0.09
CA LEU A 283 -16.00 11.63 0.60
C LEU A 283 -16.26 11.71 2.09
N ASN A 284 -15.28 12.20 2.87
CA ASN A 284 -15.37 12.28 4.32
C ASN A 284 -16.48 13.25 4.76
N ALA A 285 -16.62 14.39 4.10
CA ALA A 285 -17.72 15.33 4.39
C ALA A 285 -19.09 14.66 4.21
N GLY A 286 -19.30 13.95 3.10
CA GLY A 286 -20.54 13.21 2.87
C GLY A 286 -20.79 12.08 3.85
N LEU A 287 -19.74 11.35 4.27
CA LEU A 287 -19.86 10.29 5.28
C LEU A 287 -20.23 10.86 6.67
N VAL A 288 -19.66 12.02 7.05
CA VAL A 288 -20.02 12.72 8.31
C VAL A 288 -21.48 13.15 8.30
N GLU A 289 -22.00 13.71 7.22
CA GLU A 289 -23.43 14.06 7.08
C GLU A 289 -24.36 12.85 7.26
N LEU A 290 -23.87 11.66 6.92
CA LEU A 290 -24.60 10.42 7.10
C LEU A 290 -24.48 9.83 8.52
N GLY A 291 -23.56 10.35 9.34
CA GLY A 291 -23.37 9.98 10.74
C GLY A 291 -22.20 9.07 11.04
N PHE A 292 -21.25 8.93 10.11
CA PHE A 292 -19.99 8.25 10.37
C PHE A 292 -18.97 9.19 11.02
N ASP A 293 -18.19 8.65 11.94
CA ASP A 293 -16.94 9.27 12.37
C ASP A 293 -15.80 8.71 11.50
N PHE A 294 -14.83 9.56 11.13
CA PHE A 294 -13.71 9.11 10.31
C PHE A 294 -12.36 9.48 10.95
N TYR A 295 -11.33 8.74 10.54
CA TYR A 295 -9.95 9.06 10.87
C TYR A 295 -9.32 9.76 9.68
N GLU A 296 -8.77 10.97 9.92
CA GLU A 296 -8.21 11.83 8.87
C GLU A 296 -7.03 11.14 8.18
N PRO A 297 -7.13 10.80 6.87
CA PRO A 297 -6.01 10.22 6.15
C PRO A 297 -5.01 11.31 5.76
N ALA A 298 -3.74 11.12 6.08
CA ALA A 298 -2.64 11.99 5.65
C ALA A 298 -2.06 11.56 4.28
N ALA A 299 -2.48 10.41 3.75
CA ALA A 299 -1.94 9.85 2.50
C ALA A 299 -2.80 8.72 1.93
N GLY A 300 -2.44 8.28 0.73
CA GLY A 300 -2.92 7.03 0.14
C GLY A 300 -4.24 7.14 -0.60
N TYR A 301 -5.04 6.06 -0.53
CA TYR A 301 -6.26 5.88 -1.30
C TYR A 301 -7.52 5.70 -0.44
N PHE A 302 -7.36 5.62 0.89
CA PHE A 302 -8.39 5.13 1.78
C PHE A 302 -8.66 6.06 2.95
N THR A 303 -9.93 6.13 3.33
CA THR A 303 -10.36 6.61 4.63
C THR A 303 -10.91 5.44 5.45
N VAL A 304 -10.65 5.45 6.74
CA VAL A 304 -11.25 4.53 7.71
C VAL A 304 -12.29 5.28 8.52
N VAL A 305 -13.46 4.70 8.65
CA VAL A 305 -14.55 5.23 9.47
C VAL A 305 -14.84 4.31 10.65
N ASP A 306 -15.29 4.89 11.74
CA ASP A 306 -15.91 4.19 12.85
C ASP A 306 -17.42 4.10 12.60
N THR A 307 -17.96 2.89 12.62
CA THR A 307 -19.37 2.64 12.32
C THR A 307 -20.29 2.81 13.52
N ARG A 308 -19.76 2.95 14.74
CA ARG A 308 -20.54 2.98 15.99
C ARG A 308 -21.56 4.12 16.00
N SER A 309 -21.11 5.34 15.71
CA SER A 309 -22.01 6.51 15.66
C SER A 309 -23.08 6.36 14.59
N PHE A 310 -22.72 5.88 13.40
CA PHE A 310 -23.67 5.63 12.31
C PHE A 310 -24.72 4.58 12.72
N LEU A 311 -24.31 3.42 13.22
CA LEU A 311 -25.22 2.35 13.65
C LEU A 311 -26.10 2.78 14.83
N ALA A 312 -25.57 3.57 15.76
CA ALA A 312 -26.33 4.11 16.90
C ALA A 312 -27.46 5.06 16.48
N THR A 313 -27.44 5.60 15.25
CA THR A 313 -28.57 6.45 14.75
C THR A 313 -29.87 5.65 14.61
N GLY A 314 -29.80 4.31 14.49
CA GLY A 314 -30.93 3.44 14.20
C GLY A 314 -31.57 3.63 12.81
N ARG A 315 -30.94 4.41 11.92
CA ARG A 315 -31.43 4.68 10.57
C ARG A 315 -31.09 3.61 9.55
N TRP A 316 -30.11 2.74 9.87
CA TRP A 316 -29.75 1.65 8.97
C TRP A 316 -30.89 0.62 8.86
N PRO A 317 -31.38 0.29 7.65
CA PRO A 317 -32.52 -0.60 7.47
C PRO A 317 -32.22 -2.09 7.67
N GLY A 318 -30.93 -2.44 7.79
CA GLY A 318 -30.48 -3.81 8.04
C GLY A 318 -30.37 -4.13 9.51
N GLY A 319 -29.80 -5.31 9.80
CA GLY A 319 -29.59 -5.81 11.16
C GLY A 319 -28.16 -5.63 11.68
N ALA A 320 -27.27 -4.99 10.92
CA ALA A 320 -25.86 -4.89 11.24
C ALA A 320 -25.62 -4.21 12.60
N THR A 321 -24.77 -4.82 13.41
CA THR A 321 -24.34 -4.36 14.73
C THR A 321 -22.85 -3.97 14.78
N ASN A 322 -22.09 -4.34 13.74
CA ASN A 322 -20.67 -4.06 13.60
C ASN A 322 -20.30 -3.79 12.14
N ALA A 323 -19.05 -3.42 11.88
CA ALA A 323 -18.59 -3.07 10.53
C ALA A 323 -18.55 -4.27 9.57
N MET A 324 -18.33 -5.49 10.06
CA MET A 324 -18.35 -6.69 9.23
C MET A 324 -19.75 -6.96 8.68
N GLU A 325 -20.76 -6.98 9.54
CA GLU A 325 -22.16 -7.17 9.15
C GLU A 325 -22.62 -6.06 8.22
N LEU A 326 -22.29 -4.79 8.55
CA LEU A 326 -22.60 -3.65 7.70
C LEU A 326 -21.97 -3.80 6.31
N ALA A 327 -20.70 -4.20 6.21
CA ALA A 327 -20.02 -4.39 4.92
C ALA A 327 -20.72 -5.44 4.02
N PHE A 328 -21.31 -6.48 4.61
CA PHE A 328 -22.05 -7.49 3.86
C PHE A 328 -23.47 -7.06 3.48
N GLU A 329 -24.09 -6.18 4.25
CA GLU A 329 -25.43 -5.65 3.97
C GLU A 329 -25.39 -4.48 2.96
N LEU A 330 -24.34 -3.64 2.96
CA LEU A 330 -24.18 -2.47 2.10
C LEU A 330 -24.45 -2.73 0.61
N PRO A 331 -23.97 -3.82 -0.03
CA PRO A 331 -24.20 -4.06 -1.45
C PRO A 331 -25.68 -4.24 -1.79
N ALA A 332 -26.42 -4.98 -0.97
CA ALA A 332 -27.84 -5.27 -1.22
C ALA A 332 -28.76 -4.12 -0.83
N LEU A 333 -28.47 -3.43 0.28
CA LEU A 333 -29.37 -2.41 0.85
C LEU A 333 -29.08 -0.99 0.37
N ALA A 334 -27.80 -0.68 0.10
CA ALA A 334 -27.37 0.64 -0.35
C ALA A 334 -26.70 0.64 -1.72
N GLY A 335 -26.45 -0.52 -2.34
CA GLY A 335 -25.77 -0.59 -3.63
C GLY A 335 -24.35 -0.02 -3.63
N ILE A 336 -23.62 -0.16 -2.54
CA ILE A 336 -22.22 0.25 -2.39
C ILE A 336 -21.40 -0.87 -1.75
N VAL A 337 -20.07 -0.84 -1.96
CA VAL A 337 -19.13 -1.80 -1.34
C VAL A 337 -18.04 -1.03 -0.60
N ALA A 338 -17.79 -1.42 0.64
CA ALA A 338 -16.66 -1.02 1.46
C ALA A 338 -15.94 -2.28 2.00
N ILE A 339 -14.80 -2.13 2.67
CA ILE A 339 -14.04 -3.25 3.22
C ILE A 339 -14.04 -3.17 4.75
N PRO A 340 -14.47 -4.20 5.46
CA PRO A 340 -14.33 -4.25 6.92
C PRO A 340 -12.84 -4.38 7.28
N VAL A 341 -12.40 -3.71 8.35
CA VAL A 341 -10.99 -3.71 8.77
C VAL A 341 -10.65 -4.95 9.62
N ALA A 342 -11.62 -5.54 10.31
CA ALA A 342 -11.40 -6.71 11.16
C ALA A 342 -10.59 -7.85 10.47
N PRO A 343 -10.84 -8.25 9.21
CA PRO A 343 -10.02 -9.26 8.53
C PRO A 343 -8.57 -8.85 8.22
N LEU A 344 -8.22 -7.58 8.45
CA LEU A 344 -6.86 -7.05 8.31
C LEU A 344 -6.11 -7.06 9.65
N CYS A 345 -6.68 -7.68 10.68
CA CYS A 345 -6.13 -7.84 12.01
C CYS A 345 -6.18 -9.32 12.42
N ASP A 346 -5.20 -9.78 13.17
CA ASP A 346 -5.28 -11.11 13.82
C ASP A 346 -6.21 -11.07 15.02
N ASN A 347 -6.21 -9.95 15.76
CA ASN A 347 -7.25 -9.66 16.73
C ASN A 347 -8.37 -8.88 16.05
N GLU A 348 -9.38 -9.60 15.54
CA GLU A 348 -10.52 -9.00 14.84
C GLU A 348 -11.24 -7.91 15.65
N ALA A 349 -11.20 -7.98 16.98
CA ALA A 349 -11.79 -6.97 17.86
C ALA A 349 -11.17 -5.58 17.66
N THR A 350 -9.90 -5.51 17.24
CA THR A 350 -9.21 -4.24 16.93
C THR A 350 -9.88 -3.51 15.76
N GLY A 351 -10.41 -4.25 14.78
CA GLY A 351 -11.06 -3.71 13.58
C GLY A 351 -12.58 -3.82 13.56
N GLU A 352 -13.23 -4.35 14.61
CA GLU A 352 -14.65 -4.75 14.65
C GLU A 352 -15.61 -3.65 14.19
N HIS A 353 -15.30 -2.40 14.55
CA HIS A 353 -16.14 -1.24 14.23
C HIS A 353 -15.62 -0.40 13.07
N LEU A 354 -14.53 -0.83 12.43
CA LEU A 354 -13.84 -0.06 11.42
C LEU A 354 -14.20 -0.53 10.01
N LEU A 355 -14.54 0.44 9.15
CA LEU A 355 -14.86 0.22 7.75
C LEU A 355 -13.97 1.11 6.87
N ARG A 356 -13.38 0.55 5.82
CA ARG A 356 -12.50 1.26 4.89
C ARG A 356 -13.22 1.59 3.60
N PHE A 357 -13.16 2.86 3.18
CA PHE A 357 -13.61 3.35 1.88
C PHE A 357 -12.44 3.84 1.03
N ALA A 358 -12.49 3.60 -0.27
CA ALA A 358 -11.53 4.10 -1.25
C ALA A 358 -12.02 5.41 -1.86
N PHE A 359 -11.24 6.49 -1.74
CA PHE A 359 -11.50 7.78 -2.38
C PHE A 359 -10.76 7.99 -3.70
N CYS A 360 -9.99 7.02 -4.16
CA CYS A 360 -9.28 7.08 -5.45
C CYS A 360 -10.20 6.86 -6.66
N LYS A 361 -11.41 7.42 -6.59
CA LYS A 361 -12.45 7.34 -7.62
C LYS A 361 -12.80 8.73 -8.12
N ARG A 362 -13.38 8.83 -9.33
CA ARG A 362 -13.89 10.10 -9.83
C ARG A 362 -15.02 10.63 -8.96
N TYR A 363 -15.20 11.95 -8.94
CA TYR A 363 -16.22 12.59 -8.13
C TYR A 363 -17.63 12.02 -8.37
N GLU A 364 -18.00 11.77 -9.64
CA GLU A 364 -19.31 11.21 -9.98
C GLU A 364 -19.54 9.80 -9.41
N VAL A 365 -18.48 9.06 -9.16
CA VAL A 365 -18.55 7.73 -8.52
C VAL A 365 -18.73 7.88 -7.02
N ILE A 366 -18.02 8.82 -6.40
CA ILE A 366 -18.14 9.15 -4.97
C ILE A 366 -19.54 9.69 -4.68
N ASP A 367 -20.01 10.67 -5.45
CA ASP A 367 -21.35 11.27 -5.31
C ASP A 367 -22.44 10.22 -5.40
N ARG A 368 -22.39 9.37 -6.42
CA ARG A 368 -23.34 8.26 -6.57
C ARG A 368 -23.35 7.30 -5.38
N ALA A 369 -22.17 7.03 -4.79
CA ALA A 369 -22.11 6.20 -3.60
C ALA A 369 -22.75 6.89 -2.38
N LEU A 370 -22.45 8.15 -2.16
CA LEU A 370 -23.04 8.95 -1.08
C LEU A 370 -24.57 9.10 -1.23
N GLU A 371 -25.04 9.35 -2.45
CA GLU A 371 -26.48 9.43 -2.76
C GLU A 371 -27.21 8.11 -2.46
N ARG A 372 -26.63 6.96 -2.90
CA ARG A 372 -27.18 5.63 -2.64
C ARG A 372 -27.24 5.31 -1.15
N LEU A 373 -26.14 5.60 -0.42
CA LEU A 373 -26.08 5.38 1.01
C LEU A 373 -27.08 6.30 1.74
N GLY A 374 -27.15 7.58 1.36
CA GLY A 374 -28.13 8.52 1.90
C GLY A 374 -29.61 8.14 1.63
N ALA A 375 -29.88 7.52 0.49
CA ALA A 375 -31.24 7.01 0.19
C ALA A 375 -31.59 5.80 1.06
N ALA A 376 -30.63 4.95 1.39
CA ALA A 376 -30.85 3.76 2.22
C ALA A 376 -31.12 4.09 3.69
N VAL A 377 -30.69 5.25 4.21
CA VAL A 377 -30.82 5.66 5.61
C VAL A 377 -31.91 6.72 5.86
N ARG A 378 -32.68 7.07 4.84
CA ARG A 378 -33.86 7.96 4.95
C ARG A 378 -35.11 7.18 5.30
#